data_b69762878245823bc5e214b2e630b500
#
_entry.id   b69762878245823bc5e214b2e630b500
#
_cell.length_a   1.000
_cell.length_b   1.000
_cell.length_c   1.000
_cell.angle_alpha   90.00
_cell.angle_beta   90.00
_cell.angle_gamma   90.00
#
_symmetry.space_group_name_H-M   'P 1'
#
loop_
_entity.id
_entity.type
_entity.pdbx_description
1 polymer ?
#
loop_
_entity_poly.entity_id
_entity_poly.type
_entity_poly.pdbx_seq_one_letter_code
_entity_poly.pdbx_strand_id
1 'polypeptide(L)'
;MINLQLFADPNTNTTTQTGTGQEMSPQMKTFYDKVIIKNAVPNLVHDQFGQKKPIPKNSGKTIEFRRLNPFAKATTPLTEGVTPDGKKLDWATLTATVSQYGDYVTTSDMLDMTAIDNNITEAGRVLGDQAGISLDGVVREILNAGTNVQYGDGSKTSRSAITDTDVM
;
A
#
# COMPACT_ATOMS: atom_id res chain seq x y z
N MET A 1 -10.79 16.11 -51.79
CA MET A 1 -10.92 16.69 -50.43
C MET A 1 -10.30 15.65 -49.47
N ILE A 2 -9.17 15.93 -48.92
CA ILE A 2 -8.56 15.06 -47.93
C ILE A 2 -9.35 15.22 -46.64
N ASN A 3 -9.95 14.15 -46.16
CA ASN A 3 -10.74 14.18 -44.95
C ASN A 3 -9.81 14.23 -43.75
N LEU A 4 -9.54 15.42 -43.24
CA LEU A 4 -8.70 15.69 -42.07
C LEU A 4 -9.23 15.08 -40.76
N GLN A 5 -10.46 14.61 -40.73
CA GLN A 5 -11.02 13.91 -39.59
C GLN A 5 -10.40 12.52 -39.35
N LEU A 6 -9.75 11.94 -40.38
CA LEU A 6 -9.01 10.68 -40.22
C LEU A 6 -7.79 10.79 -39.30
N PHE A 7 -7.30 12.01 -39.05
CA PHE A 7 -6.17 12.25 -38.15
C PHE A 7 -6.59 12.69 -36.73
N ALA A 8 -7.88 12.91 -36.53
CA ALA A 8 -8.45 13.27 -35.23
C ALA A 8 -9.22 12.10 -34.59
N ASP A 9 -9.17 10.93 -35.22
CA ASP A 9 -9.82 9.73 -34.67
C ASP A 9 -9.08 9.30 -33.38
N PRO A 10 -9.76 9.17 -32.24
CA PRO A 10 -9.18 8.63 -31.00
C PRO A 10 -8.74 7.17 -31.12
N ASN A 11 -8.73 6.63 -32.33
CA ASN A 11 -8.37 5.27 -32.66
C ASN A 11 -6.86 5.09 -32.97
N THR A 12 -6.03 6.00 -32.50
CA THR A 12 -4.61 5.77 -32.43
C THR A 12 -4.33 4.63 -31.46
N ASN A 13 -3.56 3.64 -31.92
CA ASN A 13 -3.05 2.54 -31.07
C ASN A 13 -2.27 3.12 -29.89
N THR A 14 -2.98 3.47 -28.84
CA THR A 14 -2.39 3.84 -27.55
C THR A 14 -2.24 2.60 -26.70
N THR A 15 -1.23 2.56 -25.86
CA THR A 15 -1.01 1.47 -24.89
C THR A 15 -2.16 1.31 -23.89
N THR A 16 -3.09 2.28 -23.85
CA THR A 16 -4.32 2.28 -23.07
C THR A 16 -5.53 2.29 -24.01
N GLN A 17 -5.81 1.17 -24.62
CA GLN A 17 -6.97 1.08 -25.52
C GLN A 17 -8.21 0.66 -24.76
N THR A 18 -9.22 1.52 -24.79
CA THR A 18 -10.57 1.27 -24.32
C THR A 18 -11.53 1.15 -25.51
N GLY A 19 -11.28 0.20 -26.42
CA GLY A 19 -12.11 -0.04 -27.57
C GLY A 19 -12.22 -1.52 -27.91
N THR A 20 -13.40 -1.96 -28.35
CA THR A 20 -13.62 -3.34 -28.80
C THR A 20 -12.73 -3.64 -30.02
N GLY A 21 -11.77 -4.54 -29.86
CA GLY A 21 -10.91 -5.02 -30.95
C GLY A 21 -9.52 -4.40 -31.05
N GLN A 22 -9.11 -3.55 -30.11
CA GLN A 22 -7.80 -2.88 -30.08
C GLN A 22 -7.05 -3.08 -28.78
N GLU A 23 -7.37 -4.10 -28.03
CA GLU A 23 -6.69 -4.39 -26.77
C GLU A 23 -5.28 -4.95 -27.05
N MET A 24 -4.30 -4.49 -26.27
CA MET A 24 -2.98 -5.11 -26.24
C MET A 24 -3.15 -6.60 -26.00
N SER A 25 -2.38 -7.40 -26.72
CA SER A 25 -2.44 -8.85 -26.52
C SER A 25 -2.24 -9.18 -25.04
N PRO A 26 -2.93 -10.17 -24.50
CA PRO A 26 -2.79 -10.56 -23.08
C PRO A 26 -1.34 -10.84 -22.67
N GLN A 27 -0.51 -11.29 -23.63
CA GLN A 27 0.91 -11.57 -23.45
C GLN A 27 1.74 -10.29 -23.26
N MET A 28 1.47 -9.23 -24.02
CA MET A 28 2.14 -7.94 -23.84
C MET A 28 1.77 -7.31 -22.50
N LYS A 29 0.50 -7.33 -22.14
CA LYS A 29 0.03 -6.85 -20.84
C LYS A 29 0.73 -7.57 -19.68
N THR A 30 0.79 -8.90 -19.72
CA THR A 30 1.48 -9.69 -18.69
C THR A 30 2.99 -9.45 -18.65
N PHE A 31 3.61 -9.09 -19.77
CA PHE A 31 5.02 -8.72 -19.80
C PHE A 31 5.28 -7.42 -19.05
N TYR A 32 4.53 -6.36 -19.37
CA TYR A 32 4.67 -5.07 -18.67
C TYR A 32 4.32 -5.15 -17.20
N ASP A 33 3.26 -5.87 -16.83
CA ASP A 33 2.90 -6.11 -15.44
C ASP A 33 4.05 -6.78 -14.66
N LYS A 34 4.73 -7.76 -15.26
CA LYS A 34 5.89 -8.43 -14.65
C LYS A 34 7.08 -7.50 -14.48
N VAL A 35 7.36 -6.63 -15.46
CA VAL A 35 8.47 -5.66 -15.38
C VAL A 35 8.22 -4.67 -14.24
N ILE A 36 7.01 -4.12 -14.14
CA ILE A 36 6.64 -3.18 -13.09
C ILE A 36 6.75 -3.85 -11.70
N ILE A 37 6.17 -5.04 -11.53
CA ILE A 37 6.21 -5.78 -10.26
C ILE A 37 7.65 -6.11 -9.86
N LYS A 38 8.48 -6.58 -10.81
CA LYS A 38 9.88 -6.92 -10.54
C LYS A 38 10.68 -5.74 -9.99
N ASN A 39 10.42 -4.54 -10.48
CA ASN A 39 11.12 -3.33 -10.04
C ASN A 39 10.54 -2.76 -8.74
N ALA A 40 9.24 -2.90 -8.51
CA ALA A 40 8.58 -2.41 -7.29
C ALA A 40 8.93 -3.22 -6.03
N VAL A 41 9.04 -4.54 -6.15
CA VAL A 41 9.23 -5.46 -5.00
C VAL A 41 10.47 -5.15 -4.15
N PRO A 42 11.66 -4.84 -4.71
CA PRO A 42 12.86 -4.55 -3.90
C PRO A 42 12.71 -3.33 -2.99
N ASN A 43 11.81 -2.41 -3.32
CA ASN A 43 11.60 -1.16 -2.59
C ASN A 43 10.58 -1.28 -1.46
N LEU A 44 9.89 -2.42 -1.33
CA LEU A 44 8.89 -2.68 -0.30
C LEU A 44 9.55 -3.32 0.94
N VAL A 45 9.93 -2.50 1.91
CA VAL A 45 10.59 -2.94 3.14
C VAL A 45 9.61 -2.98 4.32
N HIS A 46 8.79 -1.96 4.51
CA HIS A 46 7.94 -1.78 5.69
C HIS A 46 6.66 -2.64 5.67
N ASP A 47 6.22 -3.08 4.49
CA ASP A 47 5.00 -3.88 4.31
C ASP A 47 5.09 -5.29 4.95
N GLN A 48 6.29 -5.84 5.13
CA GLN A 48 6.49 -7.18 5.66
C GLN A 48 6.07 -7.34 7.13
N PHE A 49 5.99 -6.26 7.90
CA PHE A 49 5.67 -6.28 9.33
C PHE A 49 4.16 -6.16 9.62
N GLY A 50 3.36 -5.87 8.60
CA GLY A 50 1.91 -5.69 8.72
C GLY A 50 1.11 -6.99 8.62
N GLN A 51 -0.05 -7.04 9.29
CA GLN A 51 -1.02 -8.11 9.10
C GLN A 51 -1.74 -7.93 7.76
N LYS A 52 -1.60 -8.89 6.85
CA LYS A 52 -2.23 -8.87 5.52
C LYS A 52 -3.59 -9.57 5.57
N LYS A 53 -4.63 -8.87 5.09
CA LYS A 53 -5.97 -9.41 4.96
C LYS A 53 -6.54 -9.05 3.59
N PRO A 54 -6.84 -10.03 2.72
CA PRO A 54 -7.41 -9.74 1.41
C PRO A 54 -8.86 -9.27 1.54
N ILE A 55 -9.22 -8.29 0.71
CA ILE A 55 -10.62 -7.86 0.56
C ILE A 55 -11.23 -8.63 -0.61
N PRO A 56 -12.34 -9.36 -0.41
CA PRO A 56 -13.06 -10.02 -1.50
C PRO A 56 -13.60 -9.00 -2.52
N LYS A 57 -13.71 -9.42 -3.78
CA LYS A 57 -14.35 -8.58 -4.81
C LYS A 57 -15.77 -8.22 -4.38
N ASN A 58 -16.18 -6.99 -4.64
CA ASN A 58 -17.53 -6.46 -4.35
C ASN A 58 -17.87 -6.32 -2.85
N SER A 59 -16.87 -6.31 -1.95
CA SER A 59 -17.08 -6.19 -0.49
C SER A 59 -16.90 -4.78 0.07
N GLY A 60 -16.87 -3.76 -0.79
CA GLY A 60 -16.66 -2.37 -0.36
C GLY A 60 -15.18 -2.02 -0.16
N LYS A 61 -14.94 -0.81 0.38
CA LYS A 61 -13.59 -0.24 0.56
C LYS A 61 -13.07 -0.35 2.00
N THR A 62 -13.89 -0.84 2.93
CA THR A 62 -13.55 -0.91 4.35
C THR A 62 -13.40 -2.35 4.80
N ILE A 63 -12.38 -2.57 5.64
CA ILE A 63 -12.16 -3.85 6.30
C ILE A 63 -12.07 -3.64 7.79
N GLU A 64 -12.62 -4.56 8.56
CA GLU A 64 -12.57 -4.53 10.01
C GLU A 64 -11.64 -5.60 10.56
N PHE A 65 -10.76 -5.17 11.45
CA PHE A 65 -9.93 -6.04 12.28
C PHE A 65 -10.49 -6.03 13.70
N ARG A 66 -10.56 -7.20 14.32
CA ARG A 66 -10.98 -7.34 15.71
C ARG A 66 -9.78 -7.66 16.59
N ARG A 67 -9.64 -6.95 17.68
CA ARG A 67 -8.64 -7.20 18.70
C ARG A 67 -9.34 -7.47 20.03
N LEU A 68 -8.92 -8.53 20.69
CA LEU A 68 -9.32 -8.79 22.05
C LEU A 68 -8.46 -7.97 23.00
N ASN A 69 -9.09 -7.21 23.89
CA ASN A 69 -8.36 -6.45 24.91
C ASN A 69 -7.86 -7.40 26.00
N PRO A 70 -6.57 -7.32 26.38
CA PRO A 70 -6.04 -8.15 27.47
C PRO A 70 -6.69 -7.77 28.80
N PHE A 71 -6.91 -8.74 29.64
CA PHE A 71 -7.35 -8.49 31.01
C PHE A 71 -6.23 -7.85 31.84
N ALA A 72 -6.62 -7.00 32.78
CA ALA A 72 -5.70 -6.54 33.82
C ALA A 72 -5.18 -7.71 34.65
N LYS A 73 -3.95 -7.58 35.14
CA LYS A 73 -3.33 -8.61 36.00
C LYS A 73 -4.23 -8.88 37.22
N ALA A 74 -4.46 -10.15 37.53
CA ALA A 74 -5.17 -10.58 38.72
C ALA A 74 -4.17 -10.63 39.90
N THR A 75 -4.09 -9.57 40.65
CA THR A 75 -3.15 -9.42 41.79
C THR A 75 -3.82 -9.64 43.16
N THR A 76 -5.16 -9.74 43.20
CA THR A 76 -5.90 -9.95 44.43
C THR A 76 -6.00 -11.45 44.72
N PRO A 77 -5.58 -11.93 45.92
CA PRO A 77 -5.75 -13.30 46.32
C PRO A 77 -7.23 -13.67 46.43
N LEU A 78 -7.58 -14.88 46.07
CA LEU A 78 -8.95 -15.38 46.23
C LEU A 78 -9.24 -15.74 47.69
N THR A 79 -10.44 -15.47 48.12
CA THR A 79 -10.92 -15.87 49.44
C THR A 79 -11.57 -17.27 49.32
N GLU A 80 -11.19 -18.17 50.21
CA GLU A 80 -11.76 -19.52 50.28
C GLU A 80 -13.26 -19.51 50.47
N GLY A 81 -14.01 -20.26 49.70
CA GLY A 81 -15.46 -20.35 49.77
C GLY A 81 -16.23 -19.22 49.08
N VAL A 82 -15.54 -18.25 48.47
CA VAL A 82 -16.18 -17.14 47.74
C VAL A 82 -15.84 -17.25 46.23
N THR A 83 -16.85 -17.39 45.39
CA THR A 83 -16.69 -17.37 43.96
C THR A 83 -16.48 -15.92 43.47
N PRO A 84 -15.35 -15.58 42.82
CA PRO A 84 -15.15 -14.24 42.33
C PRO A 84 -16.08 -13.92 41.15
N ASP A 85 -16.35 -12.65 40.92
CA ASP A 85 -17.11 -12.19 39.76
C ASP A 85 -16.40 -12.51 38.45
N GLY A 86 -17.16 -13.02 37.50
CA GLY A 86 -16.66 -13.33 36.15
C GLY A 86 -16.30 -12.06 35.39
N LYS A 87 -15.19 -12.11 34.64
CA LYS A 87 -14.77 -11.03 33.73
C LYS A 87 -15.39 -11.20 32.37
N LYS A 88 -15.85 -10.11 31.77
CA LYS A 88 -16.41 -10.07 30.42
C LYS A 88 -15.28 -9.84 29.39
N LEU A 89 -15.33 -10.59 28.28
CA LEU A 89 -14.42 -10.34 27.14
C LEU A 89 -14.80 -9.03 26.46
N ASP A 90 -13.81 -8.16 26.25
CA ASP A 90 -13.97 -6.89 25.56
C ASP A 90 -13.22 -6.92 24.22
N TRP A 91 -13.95 -6.53 23.16
CA TRP A 91 -13.45 -6.52 21.78
C TRP A 91 -13.34 -5.10 21.27
N ALA A 92 -12.16 -4.75 20.78
CA ALA A 92 -11.94 -3.52 20.04
C ALA A 92 -11.98 -3.81 18.54
N THR A 93 -12.71 -2.98 17.79
CA THR A 93 -12.78 -3.04 16.33
C THR A 93 -11.93 -1.93 15.75
N LEU A 94 -11.04 -2.30 14.83
CA LEU A 94 -10.22 -1.37 14.06
C LEU A 94 -10.67 -1.42 12.61
N THR A 95 -11.17 -0.32 12.08
CA THR A 95 -11.57 -0.17 10.67
C THR A 95 -10.42 0.40 9.85
N ALA A 96 -10.12 -0.24 8.74
CA ALA A 96 -9.17 0.27 7.74
C ALA A 96 -9.90 0.50 6.42
N THR A 97 -9.63 1.63 5.78
CA THR A 97 -10.17 1.99 4.46
C THR A 97 -9.07 1.91 3.43
N VAL A 98 -9.35 1.24 2.32
CA VAL A 98 -8.40 1.10 1.21
C VAL A 98 -8.45 2.33 0.32
N SER A 99 -7.28 2.88 0.04
CA SER A 99 -7.07 3.94 -0.93
C SER A 99 -6.29 3.39 -2.13
N GLN A 100 -6.54 3.94 -3.29
CA GLN A 100 -5.84 3.57 -4.52
C GLN A 100 -4.81 4.64 -4.83
N TYR A 101 -3.59 4.22 -5.09
CA TYR A 101 -2.49 5.07 -5.56
C TYR A 101 -2.10 4.62 -6.95
N GLY A 102 -1.76 5.55 -7.82
CA GLY A 102 -1.31 5.25 -9.18
C GLY A 102 -0.83 6.49 -9.89
N ASP A 103 0.03 6.28 -10.88
CA ASP A 103 0.53 7.31 -11.78
C ASP A 103 0.61 6.74 -13.19
N TYR A 104 0.78 7.60 -14.20
CA TYR A 104 0.88 7.18 -15.59
C TYR A 104 1.82 8.08 -16.37
N VAL A 105 2.46 7.52 -17.39
CA VAL A 105 3.32 8.25 -18.34
C VAL A 105 2.65 8.23 -19.71
N THR A 106 2.59 9.40 -20.35
CA THR A 106 2.13 9.55 -21.73
C THR A 106 3.32 9.70 -22.65
N THR A 107 3.35 8.96 -23.75
CA THR A 107 4.33 9.08 -24.82
C THR A 107 3.62 9.47 -26.10
N SER A 108 4.27 10.30 -26.95
CA SER A 108 3.74 10.63 -28.26
C SER A 108 4.27 9.64 -29.31
N ASP A 109 3.49 9.41 -30.37
CA ASP A 109 3.87 8.54 -31.50
C ASP A 109 5.18 9.00 -32.14
N MET A 110 5.39 10.32 -32.23
CA MET A 110 6.63 10.88 -32.78
C MET A 110 7.85 10.51 -31.93
N LEU A 111 7.70 10.52 -30.60
CA LEU A 111 8.77 10.11 -29.68
C LEU A 111 9.08 8.62 -29.82
N ASP A 112 8.06 7.78 -29.92
CA ASP A 112 8.24 6.34 -30.08
C ASP A 112 8.92 5.97 -31.42
N MET A 113 8.63 6.72 -32.49
CA MET A 113 9.25 6.51 -33.82
C MET A 113 10.65 7.11 -33.94
N THR A 114 11.00 8.14 -33.18
CA THR A 114 12.27 8.87 -33.33
C THR A 114 13.27 8.59 -32.22
N ALA A 115 12.84 8.03 -31.11
CA ALA A 115 13.71 7.72 -29.99
C ALA A 115 14.64 6.55 -30.32
N ILE A 116 15.90 6.70 -29.95
CA ILE A 116 16.92 5.66 -30.08
C ILE A 116 16.70 4.55 -29.03
N ASP A 117 16.18 4.93 -27.87
CA ASP A 117 15.95 4.03 -26.74
C ASP A 117 14.48 3.56 -26.68
N ASN A 118 14.25 2.38 -26.10
CA ASN A 118 12.91 1.86 -25.88
C ASN A 118 12.23 2.56 -24.67
N ASN A 119 11.65 3.73 -24.95
CA ASN A 119 11.02 4.58 -23.94
C ASN A 119 9.92 3.88 -23.14
N ILE A 120 9.17 2.97 -23.74
CA ILE A 120 8.09 2.24 -23.09
C ILE A 120 8.63 1.30 -22.00
N THR A 121 9.71 0.58 -22.30
CA THR A 121 10.34 -0.33 -21.35
C THR A 121 10.97 0.44 -20.18
N GLU A 122 11.64 1.56 -20.49
CA GLU A 122 12.25 2.41 -19.46
C GLU A 122 11.20 3.11 -18.59
N ALA A 123 10.12 3.59 -19.19
CA ALA A 123 8.97 4.12 -18.43
C ALA A 123 8.38 3.08 -17.46
N GLY A 124 8.26 1.82 -17.91
CA GLY A 124 7.80 0.74 -17.04
C GLY A 124 8.74 0.47 -15.86
N ARG A 125 10.07 0.61 -16.07
CA ARG A 125 11.06 0.49 -14.99
C ARG A 125 10.91 1.63 -13.96
N VAL A 126 10.89 2.87 -14.44
CA VAL A 126 10.77 4.05 -13.58
C VAL A 126 9.45 4.08 -12.81
N LEU A 127 8.34 3.74 -13.46
CA LEU A 127 7.03 3.62 -12.80
C LEU A 127 7.02 2.51 -11.75
N GLY A 128 7.71 1.40 -11.99
CA GLY A 128 7.85 0.33 -11.02
C GLY A 128 8.60 0.78 -9.76
N ASP A 129 9.73 1.45 -9.93
CA ASP A 129 10.51 2.02 -8.82
C ASP A 129 9.69 3.05 -8.04
N GLN A 130 9.00 3.96 -8.73
CA GLN A 130 8.13 4.96 -8.12
C GLN A 130 6.99 4.30 -7.33
N ALA A 131 6.34 3.29 -7.87
CA ALA A 131 5.26 2.57 -7.20
C ALA A 131 5.75 1.92 -5.90
N GLY A 132 6.91 1.27 -5.91
CA GLY A 132 7.52 0.68 -4.73
C GLY A 132 7.84 1.70 -3.66
N ILE A 133 8.53 2.78 -4.00
CA ILE A 133 8.90 3.86 -3.08
C ILE A 133 7.66 4.55 -2.50
N SER A 134 6.64 4.80 -3.32
CA SER A 134 5.41 5.47 -2.89
C SER A 134 4.63 4.62 -1.88
N LEU A 135 4.45 3.33 -2.16
CA LEU A 135 3.75 2.42 -1.25
C LEU A 135 4.51 2.23 0.06
N ASP A 136 5.83 2.05 -0.01
CA ASP A 136 6.67 1.93 1.18
C ASP A 136 6.65 3.21 2.02
N GLY A 137 6.67 4.38 1.37
CA GLY A 137 6.55 5.69 2.01
C GLY A 137 5.25 5.85 2.78
N VAL A 138 4.11 5.49 2.17
CA VAL A 138 2.79 5.54 2.82
C VAL A 138 2.75 4.63 4.05
N VAL A 139 3.24 3.40 3.94
CA VAL A 139 3.29 2.46 5.08
C VAL A 139 4.19 2.98 6.19
N ARG A 140 5.36 3.52 5.86
CA ARG A 140 6.29 4.13 6.81
C ARG A 140 5.66 5.31 7.55
N GLU A 141 4.94 6.19 6.86
CA GLU A 141 4.24 7.31 7.50
C GLU A 141 3.18 6.85 8.49
N ILE A 142 2.40 5.82 8.13
CA ILE A 142 1.40 5.22 9.02
C ILE A 142 2.08 4.62 10.26
N LEU A 143 3.21 3.93 10.10
CA LEU A 143 3.97 3.36 11.21
C LEU A 143 4.50 4.46 12.14
N ASN A 144 5.04 5.55 11.57
CA ASN A 144 5.56 6.68 12.34
C ASN A 144 4.47 7.48 13.07
N ALA A 145 3.24 7.49 12.54
CA ALA A 145 2.09 8.14 13.17
C ALA A 145 1.49 7.32 14.33
N GLY A 146 1.98 6.10 14.55
CA GLY A 146 1.51 5.22 15.61
C GLY A 146 1.73 5.84 17.00
N THR A 147 0.75 5.68 17.89
CA THR A 147 0.80 6.18 19.28
C THR A 147 1.41 5.17 20.26
N ASN A 148 1.56 3.91 19.86
CA ASN A 148 2.12 2.86 20.71
C ASN A 148 3.65 2.82 20.58
N VAL A 149 4.29 3.86 21.10
CA VAL A 149 5.75 4.05 21.03
C VAL A 149 6.31 4.08 22.44
N GLN A 150 7.39 3.37 22.68
CA GLN A 150 8.16 3.44 23.92
C GLN A 150 9.47 4.18 23.67
N TYR A 151 9.75 5.20 24.47
CA TYR A 151 10.97 5.99 24.40
C TYR A 151 11.84 5.76 25.64
N GLY A 152 13.11 5.50 25.44
CA GLY A 152 14.09 5.36 26.52
C GLY A 152 13.68 4.38 27.62
N ASP A 153 13.76 4.77 28.86
CA ASP A 153 13.41 3.99 30.04
C ASP A 153 11.89 3.75 30.25
N GLY A 154 11.07 4.17 29.30
CA GLY A 154 9.60 4.08 29.36
C GLY A 154 8.93 5.24 30.08
N SER A 155 9.66 6.17 30.64
CA SER A 155 9.13 7.38 31.30
C SER A 155 8.92 8.56 30.37
N LYS A 156 9.54 8.51 29.18
CA LYS A 156 9.51 9.60 28.21
C LYS A 156 8.30 9.49 27.27
N THR A 157 7.69 10.62 27.00
CA THR A 157 6.49 10.73 26.15
C THR A 157 6.78 11.26 24.74
N SER A 158 8.00 11.75 24.50
CA SER A 158 8.41 12.27 23.20
C SER A 158 9.88 11.99 22.92
N ARG A 159 10.22 11.96 21.63
CA ARG A 159 11.60 11.75 21.18
C ARG A 159 12.56 12.88 21.62
N SER A 160 12.05 14.11 21.70
CA SER A 160 12.82 15.28 22.14
C SER A 160 13.15 15.29 23.64
N ALA A 161 12.48 14.45 24.42
CA ALA A 161 12.69 14.34 25.87
C ALA A 161 13.75 13.29 26.24
N ILE A 162 14.33 12.59 25.26
CA ILE A 162 15.37 11.58 25.48
C ILE A 162 16.69 12.31 25.76
N THR A 163 17.37 11.91 26.82
CA THR A 163 18.70 12.40 27.23
C THR A 163 19.71 11.26 27.16
N ASP A 164 21.01 11.60 27.19
CA ASP A 164 22.10 10.61 27.14
C ASP A 164 22.12 9.61 28.30
N THR A 165 21.35 9.90 29.35
CA THR A 165 21.20 9.03 30.53
C THR A 165 20.06 8.04 30.43
N ASP A 166 19.20 8.16 29.42
CA ASP A 166 18.06 7.27 29.20
C ASP A 166 18.53 5.99 28.50
N VAL A 167 18.69 4.91 29.24
CA VAL A 167 19.08 3.59 28.74
C VAL A 167 17.88 2.68 28.65
N MET A 168 17.81 1.89 27.58
CA MET A 168 16.77 0.85 27.41
C MET A 168 17.16 -0.43 28.14
#